data_ba78770a9b1d7e77b080de8ad2b4384c
#
_entry.id   ba78770a9b1d7e77b080de8ad2b4384c
#
_cell.length_a   1.000
_cell.length_b   1.000
_cell.length_c   1.000
_cell.angle_alpha   90.00
_cell.angle_beta   90.00
_cell.angle_gamma   90.00
#
_symmetry.space_group_name_H-M   'P 1'
#
loop_
_entity.id
_entity.type
_entity.pdbx_description
1 polymer ?
#
loop_
_entity_poly.entity_id
_entity_poly.type
_entity_poly.pdbx_seq_one_letter_code
_entity_poly.pdbx_strand_id
1 'polypeptide(L)'
;MKHNQMRQVVFPILAAFIWGTAFVAQDMCADAIGAFTFNATRYSIAVLALLVVILIRDGVKKDKPVLSAEEKKAANRQLWIGGLCCGAALAIASNFQQAGLVAGTDAGKAGFITALYVVLVPVFGLFFKRKVSVPTWIAVVLSVAALYLLCIKGDFSLAPGDLLLLVCALCFAVHILVIDHFTAYCDGVKLSCLQFLFAAIISAVCMFIFEPLDMPAILSCALPLLYVGIFSCGVGYTLQILAQKDSNPTVVTILLSLESVFAVIAGAIILKQQMSIREYIGCVVMFAAVVLAQIQFPEKKKAA
;
A
#
# COMPACT_ATOMS: atom_id res chain seq x y z
N MET A 1 14.22 22.42 -0.83
CA MET A 1 14.06 21.08 -1.41
C MET A 1 13.41 21.22 -2.78
N LYS A 2 13.94 20.55 -3.83
CA LYS A 2 13.32 20.57 -5.15
C LYS A 2 11.92 19.93 -5.04
N HIS A 3 10.94 20.47 -5.75
CA HIS A 3 9.52 20.04 -5.69
C HIS A 3 9.32 18.52 -5.78
N ASN A 4 10.13 17.81 -6.57
CA ASN A 4 10.14 16.36 -6.68
C ASN A 4 10.57 15.64 -5.38
N GLN A 5 11.57 16.15 -4.65
CA GLN A 5 12.06 15.50 -3.42
C GLN A 5 11.03 15.58 -2.28
N MET A 6 10.34 16.73 -2.16
CA MET A 6 9.26 16.88 -1.18
C MET A 6 8.13 15.88 -1.43
N ARG A 7 7.74 15.68 -2.69
CA ARG A 7 6.69 14.73 -3.08
C ARG A 7 7.09 13.28 -2.78
N GLN A 8 8.34 12.90 -3.04
CA GLN A 8 8.86 11.55 -2.80
C GLN A 8 8.96 11.18 -1.33
N VAL A 9 9.00 12.15 -0.42
CA VAL A 9 9.04 11.94 1.03
C VAL A 9 7.66 12.12 1.67
N VAL A 10 6.98 13.23 1.36
CA VAL A 10 5.73 13.60 2.01
C VAL A 10 4.59 12.63 1.64
N PHE A 11 4.50 12.23 0.38
CA PHE A 11 3.41 11.38 -0.08
C PHE A 11 3.41 9.99 0.56
N PRO A 12 4.55 9.26 0.65
CA PRO A 12 4.57 7.98 1.36
C PRO A 12 4.27 8.12 2.85
N ILE A 13 4.72 9.19 3.50
CA ILE A 13 4.43 9.43 4.93
C ILE A 13 2.94 9.66 5.14
N LEU A 14 2.28 10.46 4.28
CA LEU A 14 0.83 10.66 4.35
C LEU A 14 0.07 9.36 4.06
N ALA A 15 0.52 8.57 3.08
CA ALA A 15 -0.07 7.26 2.81
C ALA A 15 0.07 6.33 4.02
N ALA A 16 1.26 6.28 4.63
CA ALA A 16 1.53 5.50 5.84
C ALA A 16 0.64 5.93 7.02
N PHE A 17 0.42 7.24 7.20
CA PHE A 17 -0.48 7.75 8.22
C PHE A 17 -1.93 7.26 8.01
N ILE A 18 -2.43 7.37 6.77
CA ILE A 18 -3.78 6.92 6.42
C ILE A 18 -3.91 5.40 6.61
N TRP A 19 -2.90 4.63 6.20
CA TRP A 19 -2.94 3.17 6.29
C TRP A 19 -2.80 2.67 7.72
N GLY A 20 -1.99 3.32 8.55
CA GLY A 20 -1.88 2.97 9.96
C GLY A 20 -3.21 3.02 10.70
N THR A 21 -4.06 4.00 10.36
CA THR A 21 -5.43 4.07 10.91
C THR A 21 -6.43 3.15 10.21
N ALA A 22 -6.16 2.77 8.95
CA ALA A 22 -7.06 1.93 8.15
C ALA A 22 -7.09 0.46 8.62
N PHE A 23 -6.02 -0.05 9.23
CA PHE A 23 -6.00 -1.42 9.78
C PHE A 23 -7.09 -1.63 10.83
N VAL A 24 -7.32 -0.64 11.68
CA VAL A 24 -8.40 -0.70 12.69
C VAL A 24 -9.76 -0.81 12.00
N ALA A 25 -10.00 -0.02 10.95
CA ALA A 25 -11.26 -0.07 10.20
C ALA A 25 -11.45 -1.40 9.43
N GLN A 26 -10.37 -2.03 8.97
CA GLN A 26 -10.41 -3.35 8.34
C GLN A 26 -10.75 -4.45 9.35
N ASP A 27 -10.15 -4.39 10.53
CA ASP A 27 -10.37 -5.34 11.62
C ASP A 27 -11.83 -5.28 12.12
N MET A 28 -12.39 -4.09 12.29
CA MET A 28 -13.80 -3.89 12.67
C MET A 28 -14.80 -4.56 11.72
N CYS A 29 -14.43 -4.80 10.47
CA CYS A 29 -15.30 -5.44 9.48
C CYS A 29 -15.03 -6.95 9.34
N ALA A 30 -13.92 -7.46 9.87
CA ALA A 30 -13.47 -8.83 9.64
C ALA A 30 -14.44 -9.89 10.19
N ASP A 31 -15.12 -9.59 11.29
CA ASP A 31 -16.12 -10.49 11.90
C ASP A 31 -17.51 -10.40 11.23
N ALA A 32 -17.77 -9.32 10.47
CA ALA A 32 -19.08 -9.06 9.92
C ALA A 32 -19.23 -9.47 8.45
N ILE A 33 -18.18 -9.29 7.65
CA ILE A 33 -18.21 -9.56 6.20
C ILE A 33 -16.93 -10.25 5.74
N GLY A 34 -17.06 -11.10 4.73
CA GLY A 34 -15.95 -11.84 4.16
C GLY A 34 -14.92 -10.96 3.44
N ALA A 35 -13.75 -11.53 3.19
CA ALA A 35 -12.62 -10.81 2.60
C ALA A 35 -12.91 -10.26 1.20
N PHE A 36 -13.59 -11.03 0.36
CA PHE A 36 -13.92 -10.62 -1.00
C PHE A 36 -14.99 -9.53 -0.99
N THR A 37 -16.03 -9.66 -0.15
CA THR A 37 -17.08 -8.65 0.03
C THR A 37 -16.50 -7.32 0.49
N PHE A 38 -15.62 -7.35 1.50
CA PHE A 38 -14.93 -6.17 1.99
C PHE A 38 -14.13 -5.48 0.86
N ASN A 39 -13.31 -6.24 0.14
CA ASN A 39 -12.46 -5.70 -0.91
C ASN A 39 -13.26 -5.22 -2.13
N ALA A 40 -14.27 -5.95 -2.59
CA ALA A 40 -15.14 -5.54 -3.68
C ALA A 40 -15.83 -4.20 -3.37
N THR A 41 -16.33 -4.05 -2.15
CA THR A 41 -17.05 -2.84 -1.73
C THR A 41 -16.10 -1.64 -1.60
N ARG A 42 -14.98 -1.77 -0.87
CA ARG A 42 -14.05 -0.64 -0.68
C ARG A 42 -13.41 -0.17 -1.99
N TYR A 43 -13.12 -1.09 -2.92
CA TYR A 43 -12.56 -0.73 -4.21
C TYR A 43 -13.59 -0.07 -5.13
N SER A 44 -14.84 -0.50 -5.09
CA SER A 44 -15.92 0.18 -5.81
C SER A 44 -16.09 1.63 -5.32
N ILE A 45 -16.04 1.85 -4.02
CA ILE A 45 -16.05 3.20 -3.42
C ILE A 45 -14.84 4.02 -3.91
N ALA A 46 -13.65 3.42 -3.93
CA ALA A 46 -12.43 4.08 -4.40
C ALA A 46 -12.53 4.49 -5.89
N VAL A 47 -13.08 3.63 -6.73
CA VAL A 47 -13.32 3.94 -8.16
C VAL A 47 -14.22 5.15 -8.31
N LEU A 48 -15.36 5.17 -7.60
CA LEU A 48 -16.30 6.29 -7.66
C LEU A 48 -15.63 7.60 -7.20
N ALA A 49 -14.92 7.57 -6.09
CA ALA A 49 -14.19 8.74 -5.57
C ALA A 49 -13.14 9.24 -6.56
N LEU A 50 -12.34 8.35 -7.14
CA LEU A 50 -11.29 8.72 -8.10
C LEU A 50 -11.86 9.18 -9.44
N LEU A 51 -12.97 8.65 -9.90
CA LEU A 51 -13.68 9.16 -11.08
C LEU A 51 -14.08 10.62 -10.89
N VAL A 52 -14.64 10.98 -9.73
CA VAL A 52 -14.97 12.38 -9.40
C VAL A 52 -13.70 13.25 -9.44
N VAL A 53 -12.61 12.80 -8.83
CA VAL A 53 -11.32 13.54 -8.85
C VAL A 53 -10.80 13.71 -10.27
N ILE A 54 -10.87 12.68 -11.12
CA ILE A 54 -10.42 12.74 -12.52
C ILE A 54 -11.27 13.71 -13.31
N LEU A 55 -12.60 13.67 -13.17
CA LEU A 55 -13.53 14.56 -13.87
C LEU A 55 -13.27 16.02 -13.50
N ILE A 56 -13.12 16.34 -12.22
CA ILE A 56 -12.79 17.70 -11.74
C ILE A 56 -11.44 18.15 -12.30
N ARG A 57 -10.40 17.32 -12.15
CA ARG A 57 -9.05 17.64 -12.61
C ARG A 57 -8.97 17.85 -14.12
N ASP A 58 -9.58 16.95 -14.90
CA ASP A 58 -9.53 16.99 -16.35
C ASP A 58 -10.43 18.12 -16.91
N GLY A 59 -11.44 18.57 -16.15
CA GLY A 59 -12.26 19.76 -16.46
C GLY A 59 -11.54 21.08 -16.20
N VAL A 60 -10.66 21.13 -15.18
CA VAL A 60 -9.90 22.35 -14.83
C VAL A 60 -8.65 22.54 -15.71
N LYS A 61 -8.06 21.43 -16.21
CA LYS A 61 -6.87 21.50 -17.07
C LYS A 61 -7.21 22.09 -18.45
N LYS A 62 -6.83 23.34 -18.67
CA LYS A 62 -7.00 24.05 -19.96
C LYS A 62 -5.97 23.61 -21.02
N ASP A 63 -4.75 23.28 -20.61
CA ASP A 63 -3.66 22.89 -21.51
C ASP A 63 -3.43 21.39 -21.45
N LYS A 64 -3.99 20.65 -22.40
CA LYS A 64 -3.65 19.23 -22.62
C LYS A 64 -2.57 19.18 -23.71
N PRO A 65 -1.47 18.40 -23.51
CA PRO A 65 -0.51 18.20 -24.59
C PRO A 65 -1.23 17.60 -25.81
N VAL A 66 -0.97 18.19 -26.98
CA VAL A 66 -1.53 17.70 -28.24
C VAL A 66 -0.70 16.47 -28.64
N LEU A 67 -1.19 15.29 -28.28
CA LEU A 67 -0.62 14.02 -28.70
C LEU A 67 -1.20 13.61 -30.05
N SER A 68 -0.39 13.00 -30.91
CA SER A 68 -0.85 12.34 -32.12
C SER A 68 -1.83 11.21 -31.80
N ALA A 69 -2.61 10.78 -32.79
CA ALA A 69 -3.57 9.69 -32.58
C ALA A 69 -2.87 8.38 -32.17
N GLU A 70 -1.67 8.11 -32.69
CA GLU A 70 -0.87 6.92 -32.37
C GLU A 70 -0.31 7.00 -30.95
N GLU A 71 0.26 8.13 -30.54
CA GLU A 71 0.75 8.35 -29.16
C GLU A 71 -0.37 8.22 -28.13
N LYS A 72 -1.56 8.75 -28.43
CA LYS A 72 -2.73 8.62 -27.58
C LYS A 72 -3.19 7.17 -27.46
N LYS A 73 -3.19 6.42 -28.55
CA LYS A 73 -3.52 4.98 -28.56
C LYS A 73 -2.51 4.17 -27.74
N ALA A 74 -1.21 4.45 -27.92
CA ALA A 74 -0.14 3.80 -27.17
C ALA A 74 -0.24 4.11 -25.64
N ALA A 75 -0.43 5.37 -25.27
CA ALA A 75 -0.60 5.79 -23.88
C ALA A 75 -1.83 5.14 -23.22
N ASN A 76 -2.96 5.09 -23.95
CA ASN A 76 -4.16 4.42 -23.46
C ASN A 76 -3.93 2.91 -23.28
N ARG A 77 -3.26 2.25 -24.24
CA ARG A 77 -2.94 0.81 -24.12
C ARG A 77 -2.10 0.54 -22.87
N GLN A 78 -1.04 1.34 -22.63
CA GLN A 78 -0.19 1.21 -21.44
C GLN A 78 -0.99 1.42 -20.15
N LEU A 79 -1.89 2.41 -20.14
CA LEU A 79 -2.74 2.69 -18.99
C LEU A 79 -3.69 1.52 -18.65
N TRP A 80 -4.33 0.91 -19.65
CA TRP A 80 -5.22 -0.24 -19.43
C TRP A 80 -4.45 -1.49 -18.99
N ILE A 81 -3.30 -1.79 -19.63
CA ILE A 81 -2.45 -2.92 -19.24
C ILE A 81 -1.91 -2.69 -17.82
N GLY A 82 -1.42 -1.48 -17.53
CA GLY A 82 -0.93 -1.12 -16.21
C GLY A 82 -2.02 -1.24 -15.14
N GLY A 83 -3.22 -0.74 -15.43
CA GLY A 83 -4.38 -0.87 -14.55
C GLY A 83 -4.74 -2.32 -14.27
N LEU A 84 -4.77 -3.18 -15.29
CA LEU A 84 -5.03 -4.61 -15.15
C LEU A 84 -3.95 -5.31 -14.31
N CYS A 85 -2.67 -5.09 -14.64
CA CYS A 85 -1.56 -5.73 -13.92
C CYS A 85 -1.50 -5.28 -12.45
N CYS A 86 -1.60 -3.97 -12.21
CA CYS A 86 -1.63 -3.44 -10.84
C CYS A 86 -2.88 -3.91 -10.08
N GLY A 87 -4.06 -3.89 -10.74
CA GLY A 87 -5.32 -4.31 -10.15
C GLY A 87 -5.37 -5.79 -9.80
N ALA A 88 -4.84 -6.66 -10.67
CA ALA A 88 -4.75 -8.09 -10.40
C ALA A 88 -3.80 -8.38 -9.22
N ALA A 89 -2.60 -7.78 -9.21
CA ALA A 89 -1.66 -7.94 -8.12
C ALA A 89 -2.23 -7.41 -6.79
N LEU A 90 -2.91 -6.25 -6.82
CA LEU A 90 -3.57 -5.66 -5.67
C LEU A 90 -4.72 -6.55 -5.16
N ALA A 91 -5.58 -7.06 -6.05
CA ALA A 91 -6.69 -7.92 -5.68
C ALA A 91 -6.19 -9.18 -4.95
N ILE A 92 -5.18 -9.85 -5.51
CA ILE A 92 -4.60 -11.04 -4.90
C ILE A 92 -4.03 -10.69 -3.51
N ALA A 93 -3.15 -9.69 -3.43
CA ALA A 93 -2.51 -9.28 -2.19
C ALA A 93 -3.53 -8.94 -1.09
N SER A 94 -4.51 -8.09 -1.41
CA SER A 94 -5.47 -7.61 -0.43
C SER A 94 -6.52 -8.63 -0.02
N ASN A 95 -6.89 -9.55 -0.92
CA ASN A 95 -7.79 -10.63 -0.54
C ASN A 95 -7.10 -11.61 0.42
N PHE A 96 -5.81 -11.91 0.20
CA PHE A 96 -5.03 -12.67 1.17
C PHE A 96 -4.84 -11.92 2.50
N GLN A 97 -4.65 -10.59 2.46
CA GLN A 97 -4.54 -9.76 3.66
C GLN A 97 -5.82 -9.83 4.51
N GLN A 98 -6.96 -9.55 3.88
CA GLN A 98 -8.24 -9.54 4.59
C GLN A 98 -8.64 -10.96 5.03
N ALA A 99 -8.34 -11.99 4.24
CA ALA A 99 -8.56 -13.38 4.64
C ALA A 99 -7.73 -13.78 5.86
N GLY A 100 -6.50 -13.25 6.00
CA GLY A 100 -5.69 -13.44 7.20
C GLY A 100 -6.31 -12.83 8.45
N LEU A 101 -6.92 -11.64 8.34
CA LEU A 101 -7.66 -11.00 9.44
C LEU A 101 -8.94 -11.79 9.78
N VAL A 102 -9.73 -12.17 8.78
CA VAL A 102 -10.93 -13.01 8.95
C VAL A 102 -10.59 -14.37 9.59
N ALA A 103 -9.40 -14.91 9.32
CA ALA A 103 -8.90 -16.14 9.96
C ALA A 103 -8.41 -15.93 11.41
N GLY A 104 -8.59 -14.72 11.98
CA GLY A 104 -8.30 -14.41 13.38
C GLY A 104 -6.87 -13.99 13.67
N THR A 105 -6.06 -13.64 12.67
CA THR A 105 -4.77 -12.98 12.93
C THR A 105 -5.03 -11.54 13.37
N ASP A 106 -4.48 -11.13 14.52
CA ASP A 106 -4.66 -9.77 15.01
C ASP A 106 -4.05 -8.72 14.06
N ALA A 107 -4.64 -7.50 14.06
CA ALA A 107 -4.26 -6.43 13.14
C ALA A 107 -2.77 -6.03 13.25
N GLY A 108 -2.19 -6.07 14.45
CA GLY A 108 -0.77 -5.75 14.66
C GLY A 108 0.14 -6.78 13.98
N LYS A 109 -0.13 -8.07 14.20
CA LYS A 109 0.64 -9.15 13.57
C LYS A 109 0.43 -9.18 12.06
N ALA A 110 -0.80 -8.94 11.59
CA ALA A 110 -1.12 -8.82 10.17
C ALA A 110 -0.33 -7.68 9.52
N GLY A 111 -0.26 -6.52 10.18
CA GLY A 111 0.56 -5.40 9.74
C GLY A 111 2.05 -5.74 9.66
N PHE A 112 2.60 -6.43 10.67
CA PHE A 112 3.99 -6.88 10.65
C PHE A 112 4.31 -7.79 9.47
N ILE A 113 3.51 -8.86 9.30
CA ILE A 113 3.77 -9.85 8.26
C ILE A 113 3.59 -9.24 6.87
N THR A 114 2.55 -8.43 6.67
CA THR A 114 2.34 -7.71 5.41
C THR A 114 3.52 -6.78 5.10
N ALA A 115 4.01 -6.02 6.08
CA ALA A 115 5.09 -5.06 5.89
C ALA A 115 6.45 -5.73 5.58
N LEU A 116 6.58 -7.05 5.63
CA LEU A 116 7.76 -7.77 5.15
C LEU A 116 8.03 -7.55 3.65
N TYR A 117 7.08 -6.95 2.90
CA TYR A 117 7.36 -6.45 1.55
C TYR A 117 8.57 -5.49 1.51
N VAL A 118 8.91 -4.85 2.63
CA VAL A 118 10.09 -3.97 2.75
C VAL A 118 11.41 -4.73 2.47
N VAL A 119 11.46 -6.01 2.78
CA VAL A 119 12.58 -6.91 2.44
C VAL A 119 12.44 -7.46 1.03
N LEU A 120 11.21 -7.86 0.67
CA LEU A 120 10.93 -8.56 -0.59
C LEU A 120 11.12 -7.65 -1.81
N VAL A 121 10.74 -6.37 -1.72
CA VAL A 121 10.91 -5.40 -2.82
C VAL A 121 12.38 -5.25 -3.26
N PRO A 122 13.35 -4.95 -2.37
CA PRO A 122 14.74 -4.89 -2.78
C PRO A 122 15.29 -6.25 -3.24
N VAL A 123 14.89 -7.37 -2.62
CA VAL A 123 15.29 -8.72 -3.03
C VAL A 123 14.80 -9.01 -4.46
N PHE A 124 13.53 -8.76 -4.76
CA PHE A 124 13.01 -8.91 -6.13
C PHE A 124 13.65 -7.92 -7.09
N GLY A 125 13.96 -6.71 -6.64
CA GLY A 125 14.67 -5.69 -7.41
C GLY A 125 16.03 -6.18 -7.92
N LEU A 126 16.74 -7.04 -7.16
CA LEU A 126 18.01 -7.65 -7.59
C LEU A 126 17.84 -8.50 -8.85
N PHE A 127 16.74 -9.26 -8.97
CA PHE A 127 16.46 -10.05 -10.20
C PHE A 127 16.27 -9.16 -11.43
N PHE A 128 15.83 -7.91 -11.25
CA PHE A 128 15.75 -6.89 -12.30
C PHE A 128 17.03 -6.04 -12.42
N LYS A 129 18.17 -6.54 -11.89
CA LYS A 129 19.49 -5.87 -11.91
C LYS A 129 19.49 -4.49 -11.25
N ARG A 130 18.54 -4.19 -10.37
CA ARG A 130 18.55 -2.96 -9.58
C ARG A 130 19.60 -3.05 -8.47
N LYS A 131 20.40 -2.01 -8.35
CA LYS A 131 21.39 -1.93 -7.27
C LYS A 131 20.74 -1.30 -6.04
N VAL A 132 20.94 -1.94 -4.89
CA VAL A 132 20.52 -1.41 -3.59
C VAL A 132 21.78 -1.05 -2.80
N SER A 133 21.82 0.17 -2.29
CA SER A 133 22.99 0.65 -1.54
C SER A 133 23.11 -0.04 -0.17
N VAL A 134 24.33 -0.11 0.38
CA VAL A 134 24.55 -0.69 1.71
C VAL A 134 23.73 0.03 2.80
N PRO A 135 23.66 1.37 2.85
CA PRO A 135 22.79 2.06 3.82
C PRO A 135 21.32 1.69 3.68
N THR A 136 20.83 1.47 2.46
CA THR A 136 19.45 1.03 2.23
C THR A 136 19.21 -0.38 2.79
N TRP A 137 20.17 -1.31 2.64
CA TRP A 137 20.09 -2.63 3.27
C TRP A 137 20.07 -2.56 4.81
N ILE A 138 20.91 -1.70 5.39
CA ILE A 138 20.90 -1.46 6.85
C ILE A 138 19.54 -0.91 7.27
N ALA A 139 18.97 0.04 6.51
CA ALA A 139 17.65 0.58 6.77
C ALA A 139 16.54 -0.49 6.69
N VAL A 140 16.62 -1.42 5.72
CA VAL A 140 15.71 -2.58 5.62
C VAL A 140 15.78 -3.46 6.87
N VAL A 141 16.98 -3.81 7.33
CA VAL A 141 17.16 -4.62 8.55
C VAL A 141 16.61 -3.90 9.78
N LEU A 142 16.91 -2.60 9.92
CA LEU A 142 16.36 -1.79 11.01
C LEU A 142 14.83 -1.69 10.94
N SER A 143 14.24 -1.58 9.74
CA SER A 143 12.79 -1.56 9.57
C SER A 143 12.14 -2.87 10.02
N VAL A 144 12.72 -4.02 9.69
CA VAL A 144 12.23 -5.32 10.16
C VAL A 144 12.31 -5.44 11.68
N ALA A 145 13.43 -5.02 12.28
CA ALA A 145 13.57 -5.00 13.73
C ALA A 145 12.54 -4.07 14.40
N ALA A 146 12.32 -2.89 13.83
CA ALA A 146 11.32 -1.95 14.32
C ALA A 146 9.89 -2.52 14.22
N LEU A 147 9.54 -3.09 13.06
CA LEU A 147 8.24 -3.74 12.85
C LEU A 147 8.01 -4.88 13.85
N TYR A 148 9.02 -5.69 14.10
CA TYR A 148 8.94 -6.73 15.13
C TYR A 148 8.67 -6.17 16.52
N LEU A 149 9.35 -5.09 16.89
CA LEU A 149 9.15 -4.41 18.19
C LEU A 149 7.76 -3.78 18.31
N LEU A 150 7.22 -3.21 17.23
CA LEU A 150 5.93 -2.51 17.21
C LEU A 150 4.75 -3.47 17.19
N CYS A 151 4.83 -4.55 16.41
CA CYS A 151 3.66 -5.32 16.03
C CYS A 151 3.55 -6.67 16.75
N ILE A 152 4.66 -7.27 17.22
CA ILE A 152 4.62 -8.58 17.85
C ILE A 152 4.53 -8.43 19.37
N LYS A 153 3.39 -8.81 19.94
CA LYS A 153 3.11 -8.79 21.38
C LYS A 153 3.14 -10.25 21.89
N GLY A 154 4.18 -10.64 22.64
CA GLY A 154 4.33 -11.98 23.18
C GLY A 154 5.14 -12.93 22.30
N ASP A 155 4.89 -14.24 22.44
CA ASP A 155 5.61 -15.26 21.69
C ASP A 155 5.16 -15.30 20.22
N PHE A 156 6.15 -15.43 19.33
CA PHE A 156 5.88 -15.54 17.90
C PHE A 156 5.50 -17.00 17.58
N SER A 157 4.21 -17.21 17.28
CA SER A 157 3.69 -18.48 16.78
C SER A 157 3.09 -18.29 15.40
N LEU A 158 3.21 -19.25 14.50
CA LEU A 158 2.60 -19.20 13.17
C LEU A 158 1.22 -19.88 13.23
N ALA A 159 0.18 -19.11 12.89
CA ALA A 159 -1.19 -19.59 12.69
C ALA A 159 -1.51 -19.71 11.19
N PRO A 160 -2.57 -20.44 10.78
CA PRO A 160 -2.97 -20.53 9.38
C PRO A 160 -3.20 -19.18 8.69
N GLY A 161 -3.77 -18.21 9.39
CA GLY A 161 -3.95 -16.83 8.88
C GLY A 161 -2.64 -16.13 8.56
N ASP A 162 -1.55 -16.43 9.29
CA ASP A 162 -0.23 -15.83 9.05
C ASP A 162 0.37 -16.29 7.71
N LEU A 163 0.08 -17.54 7.29
CA LEU A 163 0.53 -18.03 5.97
C LEU A 163 -0.15 -17.25 4.83
N LEU A 164 -1.43 -16.89 4.97
CA LEU A 164 -2.13 -16.04 4.02
C LEU A 164 -1.46 -14.66 3.95
N LEU A 165 -1.05 -14.13 5.09
CA LEU A 165 -0.36 -12.83 5.16
C LEU A 165 1.06 -12.88 4.58
N LEU A 166 1.78 -14.00 4.66
CA LEU A 166 3.06 -14.17 3.97
C LEU A 166 2.88 -14.16 2.45
N VAL A 167 1.86 -14.84 1.93
CA VAL A 167 1.49 -14.76 0.50
C VAL A 167 1.10 -13.33 0.12
N CYS A 168 0.32 -12.65 0.98
CA CYS A 168 -0.02 -11.24 0.82
C CYS A 168 1.24 -10.36 0.68
N ALA A 169 2.23 -10.52 1.56
CA ALA A 169 3.48 -9.74 1.52
C ALA A 169 4.25 -9.94 0.19
N LEU A 170 4.32 -11.19 -0.32
CA LEU A 170 4.90 -11.50 -1.63
C LEU A 170 4.15 -10.79 -2.75
N CYS A 171 2.81 -10.84 -2.73
CA CYS A 171 1.98 -10.22 -3.75
C CYS A 171 2.04 -8.68 -3.69
N PHE A 172 2.12 -8.07 -2.50
CA PHE A 172 2.35 -6.64 -2.38
C PHE A 172 3.72 -6.21 -2.87
N ALA A 173 4.77 -7.00 -2.65
CA ALA A 173 6.07 -6.71 -3.21
C ALA A 173 6.04 -6.70 -4.74
N VAL A 174 5.36 -7.66 -5.36
CA VAL A 174 5.12 -7.68 -6.82
C VAL A 174 4.31 -6.47 -7.25
N HIS A 175 3.19 -6.16 -6.57
CA HIS A 175 2.35 -4.99 -6.85
C HIS A 175 3.14 -3.68 -6.86
N ILE A 176 4.00 -3.47 -5.86
CA ILE A 176 4.86 -2.28 -5.75
C ILE A 176 5.80 -2.17 -6.96
N LEU A 177 6.42 -3.27 -7.39
CA LEU A 177 7.30 -3.29 -8.55
C LEU A 177 6.55 -3.09 -9.87
N VAL A 178 5.32 -3.61 -9.98
CA VAL A 178 4.44 -3.38 -11.14
C VAL A 178 4.03 -1.91 -11.22
N ILE A 179 3.63 -1.28 -10.11
CA ILE A 179 3.37 0.16 -10.04
C ILE A 179 4.59 0.95 -10.52
N ASP A 180 5.77 0.64 -9.99
CA ASP A 180 7.00 1.33 -10.33
C ASP A 180 7.29 1.27 -11.84
N HIS A 181 7.04 0.14 -12.47
CA HIS A 181 7.17 0.00 -13.92
C HIS A 181 6.20 0.91 -14.69
N PHE A 182 4.91 0.88 -14.34
CA PHE A 182 3.88 1.60 -15.10
C PHE A 182 3.78 3.09 -14.80
N THR A 183 4.25 3.55 -13.64
CA THR A 183 4.27 5.00 -13.32
C THR A 183 5.12 5.82 -14.26
N ALA A 184 6.10 5.21 -14.94
CA ALA A 184 6.89 5.87 -15.96
C ALA A 184 6.08 6.25 -17.21
N TYR A 185 5.03 5.51 -17.52
CA TYR A 185 4.27 5.62 -18.78
C TYR A 185 2.86 6.15 -18.60
N CYS A 186 2.33 6.16 -17.37
CA CYS A 186 0.93 6.42 -17.08
C CYS A 186 0.71 7.66 -16.21
N ASP A 187 -0.47 8.27 -16.36
CA ASP A 187 -0.98 9.22 -15.36
C ASP A 187 -1.31 8.46 -14.07
N GLY A 188 -0.65 8.83 -12.96
CA GLY A 188 -0.75 8.08 -11.71
C GLY A 188 -2.17 8.05 -11.12
N VAL A 189 -2.98 9.10 -11.27
CA VAL A 189 -4.35 9.11 -10.76
C VAL A 189 -5.27 8.21 -11.61
N LYS A 190 -5.09 8.21 -12.93
CA LYS A 190 -5.83 7.32 -13.82
C LYS A 190 -5.41 5.87 -13.63
N LEU A 191 -4.11 5.62 -13.41
CA LEU A 191 -3.58 4.29 -13.09
C LEU A 191 -4.18 3.78 -11.76
N SER A 192 -4.25 4.64 -10.74
CA SER A 192 -4.90 4.33 -9.46
C SER A 192 -6.38 3.97 -9.64
N CYS A 193 -7.12 4.72 -10.42
CA CYS A 193 -8.53 4.44 -10.69
C CYS A 193 -8.73 3.08 -11.40
N LEU A 194 -7.92 2.80 -12.43
CA LEU A 194 -8.03 1.54 -13.18
C LEU A 194 -7.57 0.32 -12.37
N GLN A 195 -6.53 0.45 -11.53
CA GLN A 195 -6.17 -0.67 -10.65
C GLN A 195 -7.31 -1.03 -9.69
N PHE A 196 -8.01 -0.03 -9.13
CA PHE A 196 -9.17 -0.32 -8.27
C PHE A 196 -10.35 -0.86 -9.04
N LEU A 197 -10.57 -0.43 -10.28
CA LEU A 197 -11.62 -0.99 -11.13
C LEU A 197 -11.39 -2.50 -11.35
N PHE A 198 -10.19 -2.88 -11.76
CA PHE A 198 -9.87 -4.30 -11.96
C PHE A 198 -9.86 -5.09 -10.66
N ALA A 199 -9.33 -4.51 -9.57
CA ALA A 199 -9.36 -5.16 -8.27
C ALA A 199 -10.79 -5.35 -7.75
N ALA A 200 -11.68 -4.37 -7.96
CA ALA A 200 -13.09 -4.48 -7.61
C ALA A 200 -13.79 -5.59 -8.41
N ILE A 201 -13.55 -5.67 -9.73
CA ILE A 201 -14.14 -6.72 -10.58
C ILE A 201 -13.67 -8.10 -10.12
N ILE A 202 -12.36 -8.29 -9.91
CA ILE A 202 -11.81 -9.58 -9.47
C ILE A 202 -12.39 -9.97 -8.10
N SER A 203 -12.37 -9.05 -7.14
CA SER A 203 -12.92 -9.32 -5.81
C SER A 203 -14.43 -9.56 -5.83
N ALA A 204 -15.19 -8.83 -6.67
CA ALA A 204 -16.62 -9.05 -6.82
C ALA A 204 -16.95 -10.41 -7.43
N VAL A 205 -16.19 -10.86 -8.44
CA VAL A 205 -16.34 -12.21 -9.00
C VAL A 205 -16.10 -13.27 -7.92
N CYS A 206 -15.03 -13.12 -7.13
CA CYS A 206 -14.75 -14.04 -6.03
C CYS A 206 -15.84 -13.97 -4.94
N MET A 207 -16.32 -12.77 -4.60
CA MET A 207 -17.43 -12.58 -3.65
C MET A 207 -18.66 -13.39 -4.06
N PHE A 208 -19.12 -13.25 -5.30
CA PHE A 208 -20.31 -13.97 -5.78
C PHE A 208 -20.14 -15.49 -5.84
N ILE A 209 -18.90 -15.99 -5.94
CA ILE A 209 -18.59 -17.43 -5.99
C ILE A 209 -18.46 -18.03 -4.59
N PHE A 210 -17.81 -17.31 -3.66
CA PHE A 210 -17.34 -17.90 -2.39
C PHE A 210 -18.03 -17.35 -1.14
N GLU A 211 -18.73 -16.21 -1.22
CA GLU A 211 -19.30 -15.55 -0.06
C GLU A 211 -20.80 -15.28 -0.26
N PRO A 212 -21.63 -15.44 0.79
CA PRO A 212 -23.04 -15.03 0.72
C PRO A 212 -23.14 -13.50 0.71
N LEU A 213 -23.99 -12.95 -0.14
CA LEU A 213 -24.25 -11.52 -0.16
C LEU A 213 -25.20 -11.14 0.99
N ASP A 214 -24.67 -10.49 2.02
CA ASP A 214 -25.41 -9.98 3.18
C ASP A 214 -25.39 -8.45 3.19
N MET A 215 -26.43 -7.83 2.63
CA MET A 215 -26.56 -6.37 2.58
C MET A 215 -26.65 -5.71 3.96
N PRO A 216 -27.41 -6.23 4.94
CA PRO A 216 -27.39 -5.75 6.32
C PRO A 216 -26.00 -5.73 6.94
N ALA A 217 -25.21 -6.79 6.77
CA ALA A 217 -23.83 -6.86 7.26
C ALA A 217 -22.92 -5.83 6.58
N ILE A 218 -23.04 -5.65 5.26
CA ILE A 218 -22.29 -4.62 4.53
C ILE A 218 -22.65 -3.21 5.05
N LEU A 219 -23.96 -2.95 5.27
CA LEU A 219 -24.41 -1.65 5.77
C LEU A 219 -23.96 -1.39 7.21
N SER A 220 -23.84 -2.40 8.05
CA SER A 220 -23.28 -2.26 9.40
C SER A 220 -21.82 -1.80 9.38
N CYS A 221 -21.09 -2.14 8.33
CA CYS A 221 -19.70 -1.74 8.07
C CYS A 221 -19.57 -0.45 7.24
N ALA A 222 -20.67 0.29 6.97
CA ALA A 222 -20.67 1.40 6.02
C ALA A 222 -19.62 2.47 6.34
N LEU A 223 -19.48 2.91 7.60
CA LEU A 223 -18.52 3.95 7.96
C LEU A 223 -17.05 3.50 7.80
N PRO A 224 -16.61 2.34 8.33
CA PRO A 224 -15.30 1.79 8.03
C PRO A 224 -15.04 1.61 6.52
N LEU A 225 -16.01 1.08 5.76
CA LEU A 225 -15.88 0.88 4.31
C LEU A 225 -15.72 2.19 3.55
N LEU A 226 -16.47 3.24 3.90
CA LEU A 226 -16.33 4.57 3.31
C LEU A 226 -14.93 5.15 3.62
N TYR A 227 -14.50 5.05 4.87
CA TYR A 227 -13.18 5.52 5.27
C TYR A 227 -12.07 4.80 4.48
N VAL A 228 -12.09 3.48 4.44
CA VAL A 228 -11.06 2.69 3.75
C VAL A 228 -11.16 2.89 2.24
N GLY A 229 -12.36 2.95 1.66
CA GLY A 229 -12.55 3.16 0.23
C GLY A 229 -12.06 4.53 -0.24
N ILE A 230 -12.44 5.61 0.45
CA ILE A 230 -12.08 6.97 0.04
C ILE A 230 -10.64 7.31 0.43
N PHE A 231 -10.30 7.16 1.71
CA PHE A 231 -9.00 7.63 2.21
C PHE A 231 -7.90 6.59 2.01
N SER A 232 -8.07 5.35 2.44
CA SER A 232 -7.03 4.33 2.32
C SER A 232 -6.79 3.97 0.85
N CYS A 233 -7.84 3.61 0.11
CA CYS A 233 -7.74 3.25 -1.30
C CYS A 233 -7.60 4.50 -2.18
N GLY A 234 -8.58 5.39 -2.18
CA GLY A 234 -8.61 6.55 -3.07
C GLY A 234 -7.41 7.47 -2.88
N VAL A 235 -7.13 7.92 -1.66
CA VAL A 235 -6.03 8.85 -1.39
C VAL A 235 -4.71 8.11 -1.17
N GLY A 236 -4.63 7.16 -0.24
CA GLY A 236 -3.38 6.50 0.18
C GLY A 236 -2.64 5.84 -0.97
N TYR A 237 -3.28 4.95 -1.72
CA TYR A 237 -2.66 4.30 -2.89
C TYR A 237 -2.34 5.27 -4.02
N THR A 238 -3.16 6.30 -4.22
CA THR A 238 -2.84 7.33 -5.20
C THR A 238 -1.57 8.10 -4.81
N LEU A 239 -1.42 8.44 -3.53
CA LEU A 239 -0.20 9.05 -3.01
C LEU A 239 1.01 8.13 -3.17
N GLN A 240 0.87 6.83 -2.91
CA GLN A 240 1.91 5.83 -3.16
C GLN A 240 2.33 5.81 -4.62
N ILE A 241 1.38 5.68 -5.56
CA ILE A 241 1.66 5.65 -7.00
C ILE A 241 2.38 6.92 -7.45
N LEU A 242 1.91 8.07 -6.96
CA LEU A 242 2.52 9.36 -7.26
C LEU A 242 3.93 9.51 -6.64
N ALA A 243 4.18 8.91 -5.48
CA ALA A 243 5.49 8.90 -4.83
C ALA A 243 6.48 7.99 -5.53
N GLN A 244 6.04 6.83 -6.03
CA GLN A 244 6.88 5.88 -6.72
C GLN A 244 7.38 6.40 -8.08
N LYS A 245 6.67 7.36 -8.68
CA LYS A 245 7.11 7.97 -9.93
C LYS A 245 8.47 8.66 -9.73
N ASP A 246 9.47 8.23 -10.48
CA ASP A 246 10.86 8.73 -10.42
C ASP A 246 11.55 8.52 -9.06
N SER A 247 11.10 7.54 -8.27
CA SER A 247 11.66 7.20 -6.96
C SER A 247 12.21 5.77 -6.92
N ASN A 248 13.08 5.49 -5.95
CA ASN A 248 13.50 4.11 -5.68
C ASN A 248 12.40 3.39 -4.88
N PRO A 249 11.79 2.30 -5.39
CA PRO A 249 10.71 1.60 -4.72
C PRO A 249 11.10 1.08 -3.33
N THR A 250 12.36 0.68 -3.11
CA THR A 250 12.85 0.26 -1.79
C THR A 250 12.79 1.39 -0.76
N VAL A 251 13.17 2.61 -1.15
CA VAL A 251 13.07 3.78 -0.26
C VAL A 251 11.62 4.11 0.05
N VAL A 252 10.75 4.04 -0.95
CA VAL A 252 9.31 4.26 -0.76
C VAL A 252 8.72 3.23 0.21
N THR A 253 9.08 1.93 0.11
CA THR A 253 8.58 0.90 1.03
C THR A 253 9.04 1.10 2.46
N ILE A 254 10.28 1.58 2.68
CA ILE A 254 10.75 1.93 4.03
C ILE A 254 9.96 3.09 4.63
N LEU A 255 9.64 4.12 3.82
CA LEU A 255 8.77 5.22 4.26
C LEU A 255 7.35 4.75 4.57
N LEU A 256 6.80 3.87 3.75
CA LEU A 256 5.45 3.30 3.95
C LEU A 256 5.40 2.46 5.23
N SER A 257 6.51 1.83 5.67
CA SER A 257 6.55 1.07 6.93
C SER A 257 6.30 1.92 8.18
N LEU A 258 6.31 3.26 8.07
CA LEU A 258 5.81 4.14 9.12
C LEU A 258 4.32 3.93 9.44
N GLU A 259 3.58 3.22 8.60
CA GLU A 259 2.19 2.84 8.90
C GLU A 259 2.05 2.13 10.24
N SER A 260 3.01 1.28 10.60
CA SER A 260 3.02 0.58 11.90
C SER A 260 3.25 1.53 13.08
N VAL A 261 4.07 2.57 12.89
CA VAL A 261 4.27 3.63 13.90
C VAL A 261 2.98 4.41 14.08
N PHE A 262 2.34 4.81 12.98
CA PHE A 262 1.08 5.55 13.04
C PHE A 262 -0.06 4.69 13.60
N ALA A 263 -0.09 3.37 13.33
CA ALA A 263 -1.06 2.45 13.90
C ALA A 263 -0.95 2.38 15.43
N VAL A 264 0.26 2.25 15.97
CA VAL A 264 0.50 2.22 17.42
C VAL A 264 0.15 3.55 18.07
N ILE A 265 0.53 4.68 17.45
CA ILE A 265 0.18 6.02 17.96
C ILE A 265 -1.33 6.23 17.92
N ALA A 266 -2.00 5.85 16.84
CA ALA A 266 -3.46 5.95 16.74
C ALA A 266 -4.16 5.08 17.79
N GLY A 267 -3.68 3.86 18.02
CA GLY A 267 -4.16 2.99 19.10
C GLY A 267 -4.02 3.64 20.49
N ALA A 268 -2.88 4.28 20.76
CA ALA A 268 -2.65 4.97 22.01
C ALA A 268 -3.60 6.17 22.20
N ILE A 269 -3.82 6.97 21.16
CA ILE A 269 -4.63 8.20 21.25
C ILE A 269 -6.14 7.87 21.21
N ILE A 270 -6.58 7.05 20.23
CA ILE A 270 -8.00 6.80 19.95
C ILE A 270 -8.55 5.74 20.91
N LEU A 271 -7.83 4.63 21.09
CA LEU A 271 -8.25 3.52 21.93
C LEU A 271 -7.72 3.59 23.35
N LYS A 272 -6.96 4.67 23.70
CA LYS A 272 -6.33 4.89 25.00
C LYS A 272 -5.45 3.71 25.45
N GLN A 273 -4.86 3.00 24.51
CA GLN A 273 -3.94 1.90 24.78
C GLN A 273 -2.62 2.45 25.33
N GLN A 274 -2.08 1.81 26.36
CA GLN A 274 -0.76 2.18 26.88
C GLN A 274 0.33 1.60 25.99
N MET A 275 1.21 2.47 25.49
CA MET A 275 2.39 2.03 24.75
C MET A 275 3.41 1.43 25.72
N SER A 276 3.90 0.24 25.38
CA SER A 276 5.02 -0.40 26.07
C SER A 276 6.35 0.27 25.72
N ILE A 277 7.36 0.11 26.58
CA ILE A 277 8.75 0.57 26.30
C ILE A 277 9.26 -0.01 24.98
N ARG A 278 8.89 -1.26 24.68
CA ARG A 278 9.23 -1.94 23.42
C ARG A 278 8.69 -1.19 22.19
N GLU A 279 7.44 -0.72 22.24
CA GLU A 279 6.81 0.04 21.16
C GLU A 279 7.46 1.42 20.99
N TYR A 280 7.84 2.09 22.08
CA TYR A 280 8.62 3.35 21.99
C TYR A 280 9.97 3.13 21.31
N ILE A 281 10.71 2.07 21.67
CA ILE A 281 11.98 1.72 21.02
C ILE A 281 11.74 1.41 19.54
N GLY A 282 10.69 0.66 19.21
CA GLY A 282 10.29 0.36 17.82
C GLY A 282 10.06 1.63 17.00
N CYS A 283 9.35 2.62 17.54
CA CYS A 283 9.14 3.91 16.88
C CYS A 283 10.47 4.63 16.57
N VAL A 284 11.39 4.68 17.54
CA VAL A 284 12.69 5.33 17.38
C VAL A 284 13.54 4.60 16.33
N VAL A 285 13.57 3.25 16.35
CA VAL A 285 14.32 2.45 15.37
C VAL A 285 13.73 2.61 13.97
N MET A 286 12.39 2.64 13.82
CA MET A 286 11.74 2.87 12.54
C MET A 286 12.08 4.26 12.00
N PHE A 287 12.04 5.28 12.84
CA PHE A 287 12.41 6.63 12.42
C PHE A 287 13.87 6.70 11.96
N ALA A 288 14.78 6.04 12.69
CA ALA A 288 16.19 5.95 12.29
C ALA A 288 16.37 5.23 10.93
N ALA A 289 15.61 4.14 10.70
CA ALA A 289 15.62 3.44 9.42
C ALA A 289 15.15 4.34 8.25
N VAL A 290 14.07 5.10 8.45
CA VAL A 290 13.55 6.05 7.47
C VAL A 290 14.56 7.15 7.15
N VAL A 291 15.20 7.73 8.17
CA VAL A 291 16.23 8.76 7.97
C VAL A 291 17.44 8.18 7.21
N LEU A 292 17.89 6.98 7.60
CA LEU A 292 19.03 6.32 6.93
C LEU A 292 18.73 6.02 5.46
N ALA A 293 17.50 5.60 5.14
CA ALA A 293 17.08 5.33 3.76
C ALA A 293 17.09 6.57 2.87
N GLN A 294 16.95 7.77 3.45
CA GLN A 294 16.99 9.04 2.72
C GLN A 294 18.41 9.57 2.49
N ILE A 295 19.41 9.00 3.16
CA ILE A 295 20.80 9.40 2.96
C ILE A 295 21.27 8.86 1.62
N GLN A 296 21.33 9.75 0.62
CA GLN A 296 21.95 9.44 -0.67
C GLN A 296 23.46 9.63 -0.55
N PHE A 297 24.21 8.53 -0.46
CA PHE A 297 25.65 8.63 -0.67
C PHE A 297 25.90 8.88 -2.16
N PRO A 298 26.75 9.88 -2.51
CA PRO A 298 27.11 10.11 -3.90
C PRO A 298 27.76 8.83 -4.44
N GLU A 299 27.14 8.24 -5.48
CA GLU A 299 27.81 7.14 -6.21
C GLU A 299 29.17 7.65 -6.64
N LYS A 300 30.26 6.97 -6.24
CA LYS A 300 31.58 7.21 -6.80
C LYS A 300 31.45 7.03 -8.30
N LYS A 301 31.49 8.15 -9.06
CA LYS A 301 31.64 8.09 -10.52
C LYS A 301 32.82 7.16 -10.76
N LYS A 302 32.60 5.99 -11.36
CA LYS A 302 33.69 5.21 -11.89
C LYS A 302 34.40 6.12 -12.87
N ALA A 303 35.63 6.46 -12.55
CA ALA A 303 36.53 7.08 -13.52
C ALA A 303 36.58 6.15 -14.74
N ALA A 304 36.26 6.72 -15.89
CA ALA A 304 36.31 6.05 -17.17
C ALA A 304 37.72 5.70 -17.54
#